data_b624daf52d73ae3a28d3f73cb854d793
#
_entry.id   b624daf52d73ae3a28d3f73cb854d793
#
_cell.length_a   1.000
_cell.length_b   1.000
_cell.length_c   1.000
_cell.angle_alpha   90.00
_cell.angle_beta   90.00
_cell.angle_gamma   90.00
#
_symmetry.space_group_name_H-M   'P 1'
#
loop_
_entity.id
_entity.type
_entity.pdbx_description
1 polymer ?
#
loop_
_entity_poly.entity_id
_entity_poly.type
_entity_poly.pdbx_seq_one_letter_code
_entity_poly.pdbx_strand_id
1 'polypeptide(L)'
;GNASLLVELKSVPAQAPFYPMYGNIKLNPSHPLKNMLADYGAVVDPAFLLRTNLKIGNSFQLGKARVRIHGTITKEPDRITRAFSIGPRVFVSHTTLNKANLIQVGSRVKHRTLIRLPKTIQLENALIILEKGLTDKSLSLRSYKDMESSINNSIERMGQYLKALGIIALLMGGIGVAMIIRTFMAQKLDTIAILNCLGASPRLVLRIYFLQSLLLGFLGSLIGVLLGYGIQFLLPSKISKLTSLNLEPEFYWGPALHSFSLGMITTILFCALPLLRASKTKPLRL
;
A
#
# COMPACT_ATOMS: atom_id res chain seq x y z
N GLY A 1 16.99 -33.93 -5.77
CA GLY A 1 17.72 -32.75 -5.38
C GLY A 1 17.14 -32.22 -4.05
N ASN A 2 17.95 -32.12 -2.99
CA ASN A 2 17.56 -31.57 -1.70
C ASN A 2 17.48 -30.03 -1.83
N ALA A 3 16.35 -29.53 -2.30
CA ALA A 3 16.09 -28.09 -2.25
C ALA A 3 15.59 -27.73 -0.85
N SER A 4 16.30 -26.87 -0.14
CA SER A 4 15.85 -26.30 1.12
C SER A 4 15.07 -25.01 0.85
N LEU A 5 13.91 -24.87 1.48
CA LEU A 5 13.07 -23.69 1.36
C LEU A 5 12.88 -23.05 2.74
N LEU A 6 13.14 -21.75 2.84
CA LEU A 6 12.83 -21.00 4.04
C LEU A 6 11.32 -20.80 4.14
N VAL A 7 10.73 -21.18 5.27
CA VAL A 7 9.29 -21.10 5.54
C VAL A 7 9.03 -20.37 6.84
N GLU A 8 7.88 -19.69 6.92
CA GLU A 8 7.35 -19.17 8.17
C GLU A 8 6.50 -20.26 8.85
N LEU A 9 7.04 -20.86 9.90
CA LEU A 9 6.36 -21.93 10.63
C LEU A 9 5.44 -21.34 11.69
N LYS A 10 4.16 -21.72 11.65
CA LYS A 10 3.16 -21.37 12.66
C LYS A 10 2.62 -22.63 13.31
N SER A 11 2.91 -22.78 14.59
CA SER A 11 2.37 -23.87 15.38
C SER A 11 1.08 -23.43 16.07
N VAL A 12 0.06 -24.27 15.96
CA VAL A 12 -1.27 -24.03 16.55
C VAL A 12 -1.60 -25.20 17.46
N PRO A 13 -2.13 -24.95 18.69
CA PRO A 13 -2.57 -26.02 19.57
C PRO A 13 -3.72 -26.81 18.92
N ALA A 14 -3.59 -28.11 18.80
CA ALA A 14 -4.62 -28.96 18.19
C ALA A 14 -5.92 -28.99 19.03
N GLN A 15 -5.81 -28.68 20.31
CA GLN A 15 -6.91 -28.72 21.28
C GLN A 15 -7.58 -27.36 21.52
N ALA A 16 -7.05 -26.27 20.95
CA ALA A 16 -7.65 -24.97 21.15
C ALA A 16 -8.89 -24.78 20.28
N PRO A 17 -10.09 -24.67 20.85
CA PRO A 17 -11.32 -24.40 20.08
C PRO A 17 -11.35 -22.97 19.51
N PHE A 18 -10.32 -22.16 19.79
CA PHE A 18 -10.34 -20.70 19.59
C PHE A 18 -9.50 -20.17 18.43
N TYR A 19 -8.85 -21.05 17.67
CA TYR A 19 -8.12 -20.57 16.49
C TYR A 19 -8.91 -20.87 15.20
N PRO A 20 -9.22 -19.84 14.42
CA PRO A 20 -8.97 -18.41 14.65
C PRO A 20 -9.93 -17.82 15.68
N MET A 21 -9.43 -16.94 16.57
CA MET A 21 -10.29 -16.27 17.56
C MET A 21 -11.28 -15.28 16.92
N TYR A 22 -10.95 -14.76 15.74
CA TYR A 22 -11.77 -13.85 14.95
C TYR A 22 -11.58 -14.14 13.47
N GLY A 23 -12.58 -13.76 12.68
CA GLY A 23 -12.57 -13.97 11.23
C GLY A 23 -12.68 -15.45 10.83
N ASN A 24 -12.66 -15.70 9.53
CA ASN A 24 -12.78 -17.04 8.97
C ASN A 24 -11.50 -17.46 8.28
N ILE A 25 -11.07 -18.68 8.55
CA ILE A 25 -10.04 -19.38 7.76
C ILE A 25 -10.70 -20.03 6.56
N LYS A 26 -10.13 -19.83 5.37
CA LYS A 26 -10.52 -20.61 4.18
C LYS A 26 -9.44 -21.64 3.90
N LEU A 27 -9.80 -22.90 3.97
CA LEU A 27 -8.96 -24.07 3.71
C LEU A 27 -9.41 -24.80 2.45
N ASN A 28 -8.48 -25.41 1.77
CA ASN A 28 -8.77 -26.29 0.63
C ASN A 28 -7.99 -27.61 0.80
N PRO A 29 -8.66 -28.77 0.97
CA PRO A 29 -10.11 -28.98 1.10
C PRO A 29 -10.70 -28.31 2.35
N SER A 30 -12.03 -28.07 2.35
CA SER A 30 -12.75 -27.38 3.42
C SER A 30 -13.02 -28.33 4.59
N HIS A 31 -11.97 -28.69 5.32
CA HIS A 31 -12.05 -29.50 6.54
C HIS A 31 -11.63 -28.67 7.76
N PRO A 32 -12.09 -29.02 8.98
CA PRO A 32 -11.63 -28.35 10.19
C PRO A 32 -10.10 -28.41 10.33
N LEU A 33 -9.48 -27.28 10.64
CA LEU A 33 -8.02 -27.17 10.77
C LEU A 33 -7.45 -28.20 11.75
N LYS A 34 -8.17 -28.48 12.84
CA LYS A 34 -7.80 -29.49 13.83
C LYS A 34 -7.54 -30.86 13.20
N ASN A 35 -8.44 -31.32 12.32
CA ASN A 35 -8.33 -32.63 11.68
C ASN A 35 -7.16 -32.65 10.66
N MET A 36 -6.93 -31.52 9.99
CA MET A 36 -5.83 -31.41 9.03
C MET A 36 -4.44 -31.34 9.66
N LEU A 37 -4.35 -30.93 10.93
CA LEU A 37 -3.10 -30.91 11.71
C LEU A 37 -2.86 -32.16 12.54
N ALA A 38 -3.81 -33.12 12.55
CA ALA A 38 -3.62 -34.41 13.19
C ALA A 38 -2.57 -35.25 12.43
N ASP A 39 -2.06 -36.30 13.07
CA ASP A 39 -1.15 -37.29 12.49
C ASP A 39 0.04 -36.69 11.71
N TYR A 40 0.70 -35.68 12.31
CA TYR A 40 1.78 -34.92 11.67
C TYR A 40 1.38 -34.26 10.36
N GLY A 41 0.11 -33.88 10.24
CA GLY A 41 -0.41 -33.11 9.12
C GLY A 41 0.11 -31.66 9.13
N ALA A 42 0.22 -31.09 7.94
CA ALA A 42 0.48 -29.68 7.73
C ALA A 42 -0.53 -29.07 6.75
N VAL A 43 -0.84 -27.80 7.00
CA VAL A 43 -1.57 -26.96 6.06
C VAL A 43 -0.63 -25.86 5.58
N VAL A 44 -0.47 -25.73 4.27
CA VAL A 44 0.56 -24.88 3.67
C VAL A 44 -0.05 -23.75 2.85
N ASP A 45 0.68 -22.66 2.71
CA ASP A 45 0.35 -21.59 1.75
C ASP A 45 0.43 -22.16 0.31
N PRO A 46 -0.46 -21.81 -0.63
CA PRO A 46 -0.37 -22.23 -2.02
C PRO A 46 1.00 -21.95 -2.66
N ALA A 47 1.67 -20.86 -2.27
CA ALA A 47 3.01 -20.53 -2.73
C ALA A 47 4.07 -21.57 -2.31
N PHE A 48 3.85 -22.31 -1.23
CA PHE A 48 4.71 -23.43 -0.83
C PHE A 48 4.68 -24.53 -1.88
N LEU A 49 3.49 -24.94 -2.33
CA LEU A 49 3.32 -25.97 -3.33
C LEU A 49 3.96 -25.58 -4.67
N LEU A 50 3.79 -24.32 -5.07
CA LEU A 50 4.38 -23.81 -6.33
C LEU A 50 5.91 -23.80 -6.29
N ARG A 51 6.51 -23.46 -5.13
CA ARG A 51 7.97 -23.38 -4.99
C ARG A 51 8.64 -24.75 -4.83
N THR A 52 7.93 -25.71 -4.26
CA THR A 52 8.47 -27.06 -3.99
C THR A 52 8.05 -28.12 -5.01
N ASN A 53 7.14 -27.78 -5.94
CA ASN A 53 6.49 -28.71 -6.86
C ASN A 53 5.79 -29.91 -6.15
N LEU A 54 5.43 -29.72 -4.88
CA LEU A 54 4.69 -30.74 -4.11
C LEU A 54 3.19 -30.55 -4.31
N LYS A 55 2.44 -31.63 -4.09
CA LYS A 55 0.98 -31.66 -4.14
C LYS A 55 0.41 -32.01 -2.77
N ILE A 56 -0.88 -31.73 -2.56
CA ILE A 56 -1.62 -32.19 -1.36
C ILE A 56 -1.51 -33.72 -1.30
N GLY A 57 -1.22 -34.25 -0.13
CA GLY A 57 -0.95 -35.68 0.11
C GLY A 57 0.53 -36.05 0.11
N ASN A 58 1.42 -35.23 -0.49
CA ASN A 58 2.86 -35.45 -0.42
C ASN A 58 3.40 -35.15 0.99
N SER A 59 4.56 -35.72 1.28
CA SER A 59 5.28 -35.47 2.53
C SER A 59 6.56 -34.68 2.29
N PHE A 60 6.95 -33.87 3.23
CA PHE A 60 8.21 -33.15 3.23
C PHE A 60 8.89 -33.25 4.60
N GLN A 61 10.20 -32.99 4.63
CA GLN A 61 10.99 -33.01 5.86
C GLN A 61 10.92 -31.62 6.53
N LEU A 62 10.52 -31.58 7.79
CA LEU A 62 10.51 -30.38 8.62
C LEU A 62 11.39 -30.63 9.84
N GLY A 63 12.62 -30.15 9.84
CA GLY A 63 13.59 -30.51 10.85
C GLY A 63 13.79 -32.04 10.93
N LYS A 64 13.57 -32.64 12.11
CA LYS A 64 13.63 -34.09 12.30
C LYS A 64 12.30 -34.81 12.03
N ALA A 65 11.20 -34.09 11.79
CA ALA A 65 9.90 -34.67 11.54
C ALA A 65 9.58 -34.78 10.05
N ARG A 66 8.94 -35.87 9.65
CA ARG A 66 8.33 -36.02 8.33
C ARG A 66 6.86 -35.63 8.44
N VAL A 67 6.45 -34.66 7.64
CA VAL A 67 5.12 -34.01 7.73
C VAL A 67 4.38 -34.19 6.41
N ARG A 68 3.08 -34.53 6.49
CA ARG A 68 2.23 -34.72 5.30
C ARG A 68 1.38 -33.48 5.05
N ILE A 69 1.29 -33.06 3.81
CA ILE A 69 0.48 -31.93 3.39
C ILE A 69 -0.98 -32.38 3.30
N HIS A 70 -1.85 -31.91 4.18
CA HIS A 70 -3.27 -32.23 4.18
C HIS A 70 -4.12 -31.20 3.42
N GLY A 71 -3.59 -30.00 3.20
CA GLY A 71 -4.30 -28.97 2.44
C GLY A 71 -3.59 -27.65 2.38
N THR A 72 -4.28 -26.68 1.79
CA THR A 72 -3.78 -25.31 1.63
C THR A 72 -4.66 -24.30 2.35
N ILE A 73 -4.04 -23.19 2.80
CA ILE A 73 -4.74 -22.06 3.40
C ILE A 73 -4.79 -20.92 2.39
N THR A 74 -6.01 -20.51 2.01
CA THR A 74 -6.24 -19.43 1.05
C THR A 74 -6.53 -18.10 1.73
N LYS A 75 -7.17 -18.12 2.92
CA LYS A 75 -7.44 -16.90 3.70
C LYS A 75 -7.15 -17.16 5.18
N GLU A 76 -6.41 -16.25 5.79
CA GLU A 76 -6.05 -16.25 7.21
C GLU A 76 -6.37 -14.86 7.80
N PRO A 77 -7.11 -14.77 8.91
CA PRO A 77 -7.48 -13.48 9.51
C PRO A 77 -6.29 -12.74 10.14
N ASP A 78 -5.29 -13.47 10.65
CA ASP A 78 -4.12 -12.89 11.32
C ASP A 78 -3.04 -12.38 10.36
N ARG A 79 -3.23 -12.55 9.06
CA ARG A 79 -2.24 -12.19 8.06
C ARG A 79 -2.66 -10.94 7.31
N ILE A 80 -2.17 -9.80 7.76
CA ILE A 80 -2.51 -8.50 7.21
C ILE A 80 -1.86 -8.28 5.83
N THR A 81 -0.66 -8.82 5.62
CA THR A 81 0.05 -8.63 4.35
C THR A 81 0.89 -9.85 3.98
N ARG A 82 0.56 -10.49 2.87
CA ARG A 82 1.38 -11.58 2.30
C ARG A 82 2.70 -11.07 1.72
N ALA A 83 2.74 -9.81 1.29
CA ALA A 83 3.85 -9.21 0.59
C ALA A 83 5.16 -9.09 1.40
N PHE A 84 5.08 -9.02 2.73
CA PHE A 84 6.25 -8.86 3.61
C PHE A 84 6.65 -10.14 4.36
N SER A 85 6.13 -11.30 3.96
CA SER A 85 6.53 -12.58 4.53
C SER A 85 7.83 -13.07 3.90
N ILE A 86 8.79 -13.43 4.72
CA ILE A 86 10.12 -13.94 4.28
C ILE A 86 10.00 -15.27 3.52
N GLY A 87 8.90 -16.02 3.76
CA GLY A 87 8.65 -17.29 3.11
C GLY A 87 7.18 -17.72 3.16
N PRO A 88 6.78 -18.77 2.44
CA PRO A 88 5.45 -19.32 2.53
C PRO A 88 5.19 -19.86 3.93
N ARG A 89 3.94 -19.68 4.43
CA ARG A 89 3.57 -20.12 5.77
C ARG A 89 3.19 -21.59 5.78
N VAL A 90 3.63 -22.28 6.82
CA VAL A 90 3.32 -23.68 7.09
C VAL A 90 2.71 -23.79 8.49
N PHE A 91 1.50 -24.35 8.58
CA PHE A 91 0.80 -24.62 9.83
C PHE A 91 1.06 -26.05 10.25
N VAL A 92 1.41 -26.22 11.50
CA VAL A 92 1.60 -27.54 12.13
C VAL A 92 1.03 -27.56 13.55
N SER A 93 0.83 -28.74 14.11
CA SER A 93 0.46 -28.89 15.51
C SER A 93 1.68 -28.67 16.43
N HIS A 94 1.44 -28.41 17.71
CA HIS A 94 2.51 -28.35 18.71
C HIS A 94 3.28 -29.67 18.84
N THR A 95 2.59 -30.80 18.72
CA THR A 95 3.21 -32.12 18.72
C THR A 95 4.16 -32.32 17.57
N THR A 96 3.78 -31.86 16.38
CA THR A 96 4.63 -31.87 15.17
C THR A 96 5.85 -30.96 15.35
N LEU A 97 5.67 -29.75 15.90
CA LEU A 97 6.76 -28.81 16.14
C LEU A 97 7.81 -29.39 17.10
N ASN A 98 7.35 -30.00 18.19
CA ASN A 98 8.26 -30.63 19.18
C ASN A 98 9.04 -31.79 18.55
N LYS A 99 8.38 -32.66 17.76
CA LYS A 99 9.05 -33.73 17.05
C LYS A 99 10.04 -33.25 15.99
N ALA A 100 9.74 -32.11 15.35
CA ALA A 100 10.62 -31.49 14.37
C ALA A 100 11.95 -31.01 14.97
N ASN A 101 12.00 -30.80 16.29
CA ASN A 101 13.17 -30.35 17.06
C ASN A 101 13.83 -29.09 16.47
N LEU A 102 13.00 -28.14 16.03
CA LEU A 102 13.46 -26.88 15.43
C LEU A 102 13.75 -25.79 16.46
N ILE A 103 13.18 -25.93 17.66
CA ILE A 103 13.42 -24.97 18.75
C ILE A 103 14.67 -25.42 19.50
N GLN A 104 15.78 -24.74 19.25
CA GLN A 104 17.07 -24.97 19.87
C GLN A 104 17.58 -23.67 20.50
N VAL A 105 18.64 -23.77 21.29
CA VAL A 105 19.33 -22.58 21.84
C VAL A 105 19.73 -21.64 20.68
N GLY A 106 19.29 -20.38 20.74
CA GLY A 106 19.51 -19.41 19.66
C GLY A 106 18.41 -19.34 18.59
N SER A 107 17.39 -20.22 18.64
CA SER A 107 16.24 -20.12 17.74
C SER A 107 15.40 -18.90 18.02
N ARG A 108 15.03 -18.14 16.98
CA ARG A 108 14.14 -16.98 17.09
C ARG A 108 12.69 -17.44 17.07
N VAL A 109 12.10 -17.59 18.25
CA VAL A 109 10.71 -18.01 18.43
C VAL A 109 9.87 -16.86 18.98
N LYS A 110 8.67 -16.66 18.43
CA LYS A 110 7.68 -15.73 18.97
C LYS A 110 6.52 -16.53 19.57
N HIS A 111 6.38 -16.45 20.88
CA HIS A 111 5.19 -16.97 21.55
C HIS A 111 4.09 -15.91 21.53
N ARG A 112 2.88 -16.30 21.15
CA ARG A 112 1.70 -15.42 21.16
C ARG A 112 0.58 -16.10 21.94
N THR A 113 0.15 -15.45 22.99
CA THR A 113 -1.05 -15.84 23.75
C THR A 113 -2.17 -14.88 23.39
N LEU A 114 -3.26 -15.43 22.89
CA LEU A 114 -4.46 -14.65 22.54
C LEU A 114 -5.44 -14.73 23.69
N ILE A 115 -5.94 -13.60 24.15
CA ILE A 115 -6.88 -13.49 25.26
C ILE A 115 -8.18 -12.92 24.71
N ARG A 116 -9.28 -13.63 24.91
CA ARG A 116 -10.62 -13.15 24.59
C ARG A 116 -11.24 -12.52 25.84
N LEU A 117 -11.53 -11.24 25.75
CA LEU A 117 -12.21 -10.54 26.84
C LEU A 117 -13.72 -10.78 26.77
N PRO A 118 -14.40 -11.01 27.91
CA PRO A 118 -15.85 -10.97 27.96
C PRO A 118 -16.37 -9.55 27.64
N LYS A 119 -17.58 -9.49 27.09
CA LYS A 119 -18.18 -8.21 26.67
C LYS A 119 -18.41 -7.21 27.81
N THR A 120 -18.38 -7.68 29.04
CA THR A 120 -18.58 -6.90 30.26
C THR A 120 -17.35 -6.10 30.68
N ILE A 121 -16.16 -6.44 30.19
CA ILE A 121 -14.90 -5.79 30.56
C ILE A 121 -14.47 -4.84 29.45
N GLN A 122 -14.27 -3.57 29.81
CA GLN A 122 -13.71 -2.58 28.87
C GLN A 122 -12.23 -2.90 28.63
N LEU A 123 -11.82 -2.74 27.37
CA LEU A 123 -10.46 -3.05 26.92
C LEU A 123 -9.40 -2.31 27.72
N GLU A 124 -9.61 -1.01 27.97
CA GLU A 124 -8.68 -0.16 28.69
C GLU A 124 -8.43 -0.65 30.11
N ASN A 125 -9.47 -1.04 30.82
CA ASN A 125 -9.37 -1.59 32.19
C ASN A 125 -8.64 -2.95 32.20
N ALA A 126 -8.94 -3.80 31.20
CA ALA A 126 -8.25 -5.09 31.07
C ALA A 126 -6.75 -4.91 30.79
N LEU A 127 -6.38 -3.95 29.94
CA LEU A 127 -4.98 -3.63 29.63
C LEU A 127 -4.23 -3.18 30.89
N ILE A 128 -4.81 -2.28 31.69
CA ILE A 128 -4.19 -1.80 32.93
C ILE A 128 -3.97 -2.92 33.94
N ILE A 129 -4.96 -3.82 34.09
CA ILE A 129 -4.85 -4.97 35.02
C ILE A 129 -3.77 -5.95 34.52
N LEU A 130 -3.76 -6.25 33.23
CA LEU A 130 -2.78 -7.18 32.66
C LEU A 130 -1.36 -6.59 32.70
N GLU A 131 -1.20 -5.30 32.41
CA GLU A 131 0.09 -4.62 32.44
C GLU A 131 0.68 -4.58 33.86
N LYS A 132 -0.15 -4.34 34.89
CA LYS A 132 0.27 -4.41 36.29
C LYS A 132 0.63 -5.84 36.74
N GLY A 133 -0.02 -6.84 36.17
CA GLY A 133 0.26 -8.27 36.47
C GLY A 133 1.47 -8.83 35.74
N LEU A 134 1.91 -8.21 34.66
CA LEU A 134 3.07 -8.65 33.86
C LEU A 134 4.37 -8.13 34.47
N THR A 135 5.01 -8.96 35.27
CA THR A 135 6.29 -8.65 35.92
C THR A 135 7.47 -8.74 34.93
N ASP A 136 7.33 -9.50 33.86
CA ASP A 136 8.38 -9.74 32.86
C ASP A 136 8.32 -8.67 31.73
N LYS A 137 9.35 -7.82 31.68
CA LYS A 137 9.52 -6.78 30.66
C LYS A 137 9.72 -7.32 29.23
N SER A 138 9.98 -8.60 29.05
CA SER A 138 10.11 -9.23 27.74
C SER A 138 8.75 -9.47 27.07
N LEU A 139 7.68 -9.43 27.84
CA LEU A 139 6.31 -9.60 27.36
C LEU A 139 5.75 -8.27 26.84
N SER A 140 5.28 -8.26 25.62
CA SER A 140 4.59 -7.10 25.04
C SER A 140 3.09 -7.37 24.95
N LEU A 141 2.31 -6.59 25.68
CA LEU A 141 0.87 -6.60 25.58
C LEU A 141 0.45 -5.76 24.37
N ARG A 142 -0.39 -6.31 23.51
CA ARG A 142 -0.93 -5.58 22.34
C ARG A 142 -2.41 -5.83 22.22
N SER A 143 -3.16 -4.77 22.07
CA SER A 143 -4.58 -4.85 21.78
C SER A 143 -4.83 -4.89 20.25
N TYR A 144 -6.04 -5.25 19.86
CA TYR A 144 -6.45 -5.11 18.46
C TYR A 144 -6.44 -3.65 17.99
N LYS A 145 -6.73 -2.69 18.90
CA LYS A 145 -6.66 -1.25 18.61
C LYS A 145 -5.23 -0.80 18.30
N ASP A 146 -4.23 -1.34 19.01
CA ASP A 146 -2.81 -1.01 18.75
C ASP A 146 -2.36 -1.52 17.40
N MET A 147 -2.86 -2.68 16.99
CA MET A 147 -2.56 -3.24 15.68
C MET A 147 -3.20 -2.40 14.57
N GLU A 148 -4.45 -1.99 14.73
CA GLU A 148 -5.16 -1.10 13.83
C GLU A 148 -4.46 0.28 13.74
N SER A 149 -4.12 0.86 14.89
CA SER A 149 -3.36 2.12 14.98
C SER A 149 -1.99 2.03 14.29
N SER A 150 -1.25 0.94 14.50
CA SER A 150 0.06 0.75 13.87
C SER A 150 -0.01 0.67 12.35
N ILE A 151 -1.06 0.03 11.81
CA ILE A 151 -1.29 -0.06 10.37
C ILE A 151 -1.69 1.31 9.82
N ASN A 152 -2.65 1.98 10.47
CA ASN A 152 -3.10 3.30 10.08
C ASN A 152 -1.95 4.30 10.08
N ASN A 153 -1.12 4.31 11.12
CA ASN A 153 0.06 5.16 11.20
C ASN A 153 1.08 4.87 10.08
N SER A 154 1.22 3.60 9.68
CA SER A 154 2.13 3.22 8.59
C SER A 154 1.58 3.68 7.23
N ILE A 155 0.28 3.53 7.00
CA ILE A 155 -0.41 4.01 5.80
C ILE A 155 -0.36 5.54 5.73
N GLU A 156 -0.60 6.20 6.86
CA GLU A 156 -0.56 7.66 6.96
C GLU A 156 0.84 8.22 6.65
N ARG A 157 1.89 7.64 7.22
CA ARG A 157 3.29 8.01 6.90
C ARG A 157 3.59 7.82 5.43
N MET A 158 3.19 6.68 4.84
CA MET A 158 3.35 6.45 3.40
C MET A 158 2.60 7.52 2.59
N GLY A 159 1.38 7.87 3.01
CA GLY A 159 0.59 8.95 2.41
C GLY A 159 1.30 10.31 2.49
N GLN A 160 1.94 10.62 3.62
CA GLN A 160 2.73 11.85 3.78
C GLN A 160 3.93 11.91 2.82
N TYR A 161 4.67 10.80 2.66
CA TYR A 161 5.77 10.73 1.68
C TYR A 161 5.26 10.91 0.24
N LEU A 162 4.16 10.27 -0.12
CA LEU A 162 3.57 10.43 -1.44
C LEU A 162 3.08 11.86 -1.69
N LYS A 163 2.49 12.52 -0.68
CA LYS A 163 2.12 13.94 -0.75
C LYS A 163 3.33 14.83 -0.97
N ALA A 164 4.42 14.60 -0.25
CA ALA A 164 5.67 15.37 -0.42
C ALA A 164 6.24 15.21 -1.84
N LEU A 165 6.31 13.98 -2.35
CA LEU A 165 6.73 13.71 -3.73
C LEU A 165 5.81 14.38 -4.75
N GLY A 166 4.50 14.38 -4.52
CA GLY A 166 3.51 15.07 -5.35
C GLY A 166 3.74 16.59 -5.40
N ILE A 167 4.04 17.21 -4.27
CA ILE A 167 4.35 18.66 -4.21
C ILE A 167 5.62 18.95 -4.99
N ILE A 168 6.68 18.16 -4.83
CA ILE A 168 7.93 18.34 -5.59
C ILE A 168 7.68 18.22 -7.10
N ALA A 169 6.93 17.18 -7.52
CA ALA A 169 6.58 17.00 -8.92
C ALA A 169 5.75 18.18 -9.47
N LEU A 170 4.82 18.71 -8.66
CA LEU A 170 4.00 19.86 -9.01
C LEU A 170 4.85 21.13 -9.18
N LEU A 171 5.81 21.37 -8.30
CA LEU A 171 6.75 22.49 -8.41
C LEU A 171 7.63 22.37 -9.65
N MET A 172 8.19 21.20 -9.92
CA MET A 172 8.99 20.96 -11.13
C MET A 172 8.17 21.16 -12.40
N GLY A 173 6.96 20.62 -12.43
CA GLY A 173 6.01 20.83 -13.54
C GLY A 173 5.65 22.32 -13.72
N GLY A 174 5.39 23.03 -12.62
CA GLY A 174 5.08 24.46 -12.62
C GLY A 174 6.23 25.31 -13.15
N ILE A 175 7.47 25.03 -12.76
CA ILE A 175 8.66 25.69 -13.31
C ILE A 175 8.77 25.43 -14.81
N GLY A 176 8.53 24.20 -15.27
CA GLY A 176 8.50 23.84 -16.68
C GLY A 176 7.48 24.66 -17.46
N VAL A 177 6.26 24.79 -16.94
CA VAL A 177 5.21 25.63 -17.53
C VAL A 177 5.66 27.09 -17.60
N ALA A 178 6.23 27.63 -16.53
CA ALA A 178 6.73 29.01 -16.51
C ALA A 178 7.81 29.25 -17.55
N MET A 179 8.74 28.30 -17.74
CA MET A 179 9.79 28.38 -18.76
C MET A 179 9.22 28.37 -20.19
N ILE A 180 8.28 27.46 -20.47
CA ILE A 180 7.61 27.35 -21.76
C ILE A 180 6.90 28.67 -22.11
N ILE A 181 6.14 29.24 -21.18
CA ILE A 181 5.43 30.49 -21.37
C ILE A 181 6.40 31.65 -21.61
N ARG A 182 7.50 31.69 -20.83
CA ARG A 182 8.54 32.72 -21.03
C ARG A 182 9.15 32.65 -22.43
N THR A 183 9.50 31.46 -22.89
CA THR A 183 10.07 31.26 -24.25
C THR A 183 9.06 31.61 -25.33
N PHE A 184 7.80 31.16 -25.14
CA PHE A 184 6.72 31.48 -26.07
C PHE A 184 6.44 32.97 -26.17
N MET A 185 6.44 33.70 -25.04
CA MET A 185 6.31 35.16 -25.04
C MET A 185 7.47 35.83 -25.76
N ALA A 186 8.71 35.38 -25.55
CA ALA A 186 9.88 35.91 -26.22
C ALA A 186 9.80 35.78 -27.75
N GLN A 187 9.31 34.63 -28.24
CA GLN A 187 9.11 34.37 -29.67
C GLN A 187 7.99 35.22 -30.31
N LYS A 188 7.04 35.69 -29.50
CA LYS A 188 5.87 36.46 -29.95
C LYS A 188 6.03 37.99 -29.76
N LEU A 189 7.19 38.45 -29.31
CA LEU A 189 7.41 39.87 -29.06
C LEU A 189 7.14 40.74 -30.31
N ASP A 190 7.57 40.30 -31.49
CA ASP A 190 7.34 41.01 -32.74
C ASP A 190 5.85 41.07 -33.09
N THR A 191 5.14 40.00 -32.94
CA THR A 191 3.67 39.92 -33.13
C THR A 191 2.94 40.85 -32.16
N ILE A 192 3.39 40.90 -30.91
CA ILE A 192 2.83 41.76 -29.87
C ILE A 192 3.11 43.25 -30.21
N ALA A 193 4.31 43.54 -30.67
CA ALA A 193 4.66 44.90 -31.10
C ALA A 193 3.78 45.37 -32.28
N ILE A 194 3.59 44.55 -33.30
CA ILE A 194 2.72 44.86 -34.45
C ILE A 194 1.28 45.08 -33.98
N LEU A 195 0.75 44.21 -33.12
CA LEU A 195 -0.61 44.35 -32.55
C LEU A 195 -0.77 45.66 -31.78
N ASN A 196 0.23 46.04 -30.99
CA ASN A 196 0.24 47.31 -30.25
C ASN A 196 0.29 48.51 -31.19
N CYS A 197 1.03 48.45 -32.29
CA CYS A 197 1.05 49.51 -33.33
C CYS A 197 -0.29 49.65 -34.05
N LEU A 198 -1.03 48.54 -34.19
CA LEU A 198 -2.40 48.52 -34.74
C LEU A 198 -3.48 48.95 -33.73
N GLY A 199 -3.07 49.40 -32.53
CA GLY A 199 -3.99 49.93 -31.51
C GLY A 199 -4.52 48.89 -30.51
N ALA A 200 -4.00 47.65 -30.50
CA ALA A 200 -4.38 46.66 -29.49
C ALA A 200 -3.85 47.08 -28.11
N SER A 201 -4.73 47.08 -27.12
CA SER A 201 -4.31 47.40 -25.76
C SER A 201 -3.46 46.23 -25.15
N PRO A 202 -2.41 46.55 -24.37
CA PRO A 202 -1.60 45.50 -23.71
C PRO A 202 -2.43 44.52 -22.85
N ARG A 203 -3.55 44.98 -22.32
CA ARG A 203 -4.47 44.16 -21.55
C ARG A 203 -5.19 43.11 -22.42
N LEU A 204 -5.48 43.43 -23.69
CA LEU A 204 -6.11 42.49 -24.61
C LEU A 204 -5.15 41.34 -24.95
N VAL A 205 -3.91 41.68 -25.24
CA VAL A 205 -2.82 40.72 -25.52
C VAL A 205 -2.62 39.77 -24.33
N LEU A 206 -2.56 40.32 -23.12
CA LEU A 206 -2.45 39.53 -21.92
C LEU A 206 -3.61 38.56 -21.72
N ARG A 207 -4.86 39.02 -21.95
CA ARG A 207 -6.05 38.14 -21.82
C ARG A 207 -6.01 36.97 -22.79
N ILE A 208 -5.57 37.21 -24.03
CA ILE A 208 -5.48 36.16 -25.05
C ILE A 208 -4.51 35.07 -24.59
N TYR A 209 -3.28 35.46 -24.20
CA TYR A 209 -2.27 34.49 -23.78
C TYR A 209 -2.59 33.81 -22.45
N PHE A 210 -3.23 34.53 -21.53
CA PHE A 210 -3.71 33.94 -20.28
C PHE A 210 -4.79 32.87 -20.54
N LEU A 211 -5.76 33.19 -21.42
CA LEU A 211 -6.81 32.22 -21.76
C LEU A 211 -6.26 30.99 -22.48
N GLN A 212 -5.28 31.21 -23.39
CA GLN A 212 -4.58 30.09 -24.05
C GLN A 212 -3.83 29.20 -23.06
N SER A 213 -3.11 29.80 -22.10
CA SER A 213 -2.42 29.07 -21.04
C SER A 213 -3.40 28.32 -20.15
N LEU A 214 -4.54 28.91 -19.86
CA LEU A 214 -5.59 28.30 -19.06
C LEU A 214 -6.23 27.09 -19.75
N LEU A 215 -6.46 27.18 -21.07
CA LEU A 215 -6.92 26.06 -21.88
C LEU A 215 -5.91 24.91 -21.91
N LEU A 216 -4.62 25.22 -22.08
CA LEU A 216 -3.56 24.21 -22.04
C LEU A 216 -3.46 23.56 -20.65
N GLY A 217 -3.57 24.35 -19.58
CA GLY A 217 -3.60 23.88 -18.21
C GLY A 217 -4.81 22.98 -17.93
N PHE A 218 -5.97 23.33 -18.46
CA PHE A 218 -7.19 22.53 -18.38
C PHE A 218 -6.99 21.16 -19.04
N LEU A 219 -6.51 21.14 -20.28
CA LEU A 219 -6.23 19.89 -21.01
C LEU A 219 -5.16 19.05 -20.30
N GLY A 220 -4.08 19.69 -19.84
CA GLY A 220 -3.03 19.01 -19.09
C GLY A 220 -3.53 18.41 -17.78
N SER A 221 -4.34 19.14 -17.02
CA SER A 221 -4.94 18.66 -15.77
C SER A 221 -5.92 17.52 -16.03
N LEU A 222 -6.69 17.58 -17.10
CA LEU A 222 -7.62 16.52 -17.50
C LEU A 222 -6.86 15.23 -17.85
N ILE A 223 -5.83 15.34 -18.69
CA ILE A 223 -4.98 14.21 -19.06
C ILE A 223 -4.28 13.63 -17.82
N GLY A 224 -3.77 14.49 -16.93
CA GLY A 224 -3.14 14.06 -15.67
C GLY A 224 -4.07 13.24 -14.79
N VAL A 225 -5.32 13.68 -14.63
CA VAL A 225 -6.35 12.94 -13.89
C VAL A 225 -6.66 11.60 -14.57
N LEU A 226 -6.84 11.59 -15.90
CA LEU A 226 -7.12 10.36 -16.64
C LEU A 226 -5.98 9.35 -16.52
N LEU A 227 -4.73 9.79 -16.64
CA LEU A 227 -3.56 8.92 -16.46
C LEU A 227 -3.45 8.40 -15.03
N GLY A 228 -3.73 9.24 -14.03
CA GLY A 228 -3.73 8.86 -12.62
C GLY A 228 -4.76 7.75 -12.35
N TYR A 229 -5.97 7.88 -12.86
CA TYR A 229 -6.98 6.83 -12.79
C TYR A 229 -6.60 5.59 -13.58
N GLY A 230 -6.04 5.75 -14.78
CA GLY A 230 -5.54 4.63 -15.57
C GLY A 230 -4.56 3.76 -14.78
N ILE A 231 -3.61 4.37 -14.08
CA ILE A 231 -2.67 3.67 -13.20
C ILE A 231 -3.41 3.02 -12.03
N GLN A 232 -4.36 3.71 -11.40
CA GLN A 232 -5.15 3.18 -10.28
C GLN A 232 -5.95 1.93 -10.66
N PHE A 233 -6.45 1.81 -11.90
CA PHE A 233 -7.14 0.61 -12.38
C PHE A 233 -6.19 -0.50 -12.83
N LEU A 234 -5.06 -0.15 -13.45
CA LEU A 234 -4.11 -1.13 -13.98
C LEU A 234 -3.26 -1.79 -12.86
N LEU A 235 -2.85 -1.02 -11.86
CA LEU A 235 -1.94 -1.48 -10.81
C LEU A 235 -2.54 -2.62 -9.96
N PRO A 236 -3.77 -2.52 -9.42
CA PRO A 236 -4.38 -3.58 -8.62
C PRO A 236 -4.55 -4.88 -9.39
N SER A 237 -4.89 -4.82 -10.68
CA SER A 237 -5.07 -6.01 -11.51
C SER A 237 -3.77 -6.81 -11.72
N LYS A 238 -2.63 -6.14 -11.72
CA LYS A 238 -1.31 -6.79 -11.78
C LYS A 238 -0.88 -7.30 -10.41
N ILE A 239 -1.10 -6.52 -9.35
CA ILE A 239 -0.73 -6.87 -7.97
C ILE A 239 -1.61 -8.02 -7.45
N SER A 240 -2.91 -8.06 -7.77
CA SER A 240 -3.80 -9.13 -7.34
C SER A 240 -3.37 -10.51 -7.85
N LYS A 241 -2.81 -10.58 -9.06
CA LYS A 241 -2.24 -11.83 -9.60
C LYS A 241 -1.01 -12.30 -8.82
N LEU A 242 -0.23 -11.39 -8.24
CA LEU A 242 0.98 -11.70 -7.47
C LEU A 242 0.70 -11.95 -5.99
N THR A 243 -0.34 -11.33 -5.42
CA THR A 243 -0.56 -11.30 -3.96
C THR A 243 -1.84 -11.98 -3.51
N SER A 244 -2.70 -12.45 -4.42
CA SER A 244 -4.04 -13.01 -4.11
C SER A 244 -4.91 -12.07 -3.26
N LEU A 245 -4.66 -10.77 -3.31
CA LEU A 245 -5.48 -9.74 -2.69
C LEU A 245 -6.51 -9.30 -3.70
N ASN A 246 -7.79 -9.47 -3.41
CA ASN A 246 -8.86 -8.86 -4.19
C ASN A 246 -8.91 -7.38 -3.83
N LEU A 247 -8.18 -6.57 -4.59
CA LEU A 247 -8.26 -5.13 -4.53
C LEU A 247 -9.29 -4.71 -5.59
N GLU A 248 -10.47 -4.36 -5.17
CA GLU A 248 -11.49 -3.79 -6.07
C GLU A 248 -11.18 -2.29 -6.23
N PRO A 249 -10.90 -1.82 -7.45
CA PRO A 249 -10.68 -0.41 -7.69
C PRO A 249 -12.02 0.32 -7.60
N GLU A 250 -12.15 1.19 -6.62
CA GLU A 250 -13.30 2.07 -6.50
C GLU A 250 -12.98 3.45 -7.09
N PHE A 251 -13.97 4.04 -7.76
CA PHE A 251 -13.85 5.37 -8.33
C PHE A 251 -14.31 6.42 -7.32
N TYR A 252 -13.39 7.29 -6.89
CA TYR A 252 -13.70 8.39 -5.98
C TYR A 252 -13.61 9.74 -6.70
N TRP A 253 -14.72 10.46 -6.79
CA TRP A 253 -14.77 11.78 -7.39
C TRP A 253 -13.98 12.85 -6.63
N GLY A 254 -13.88 12.73 -5.31
CA GLY A 254 -13.17 13.70 -4.46
C GLY A 254 -11.71 13.89 -4.86
N PRO A 255 -10.88 12.85 -4.86
CA PRO A 255 -9.48 12.94 -5.29
C PRO A 255 -9.29 13.44 -6.73
N ALA A 256 -10.21 13.09 -7.65
CA ALA A 256 -10.18 13.56 -9.03
C ALA A 256 -10.32 15.09 -9.11
N LEU A 257 -11.33 15.61 -8.43
CA LEU A 257 -11.62 17.05 -8.41
C LEU A 257 -10.50 17.84 -7.72
N HIS A 258 -9.96 17.31 -6.62
CA HIS A 258 -8.81 17.92 -5.95
C HIS A 258 -7.56 17.96 -6.83
N SER A 259 -7.24 16.85 -7.50
CA SER A 259 -6.08 16.79 -8.41
C SER A 259 -6.24 17.74 -9.60
N PHE A 260 -7.43 17.79 -10.19
CA PHE A 260 -7.75 18.72 -11.26
C PHE A 260 -7.62 20.18 -10.81
N SER A 261 -8.19 20.52 -9.65
CA SER A 261 -8.12 21.87 -9.09
C SER A 261 -6.69 22.29 -8.78
N LEU A 262 -5.86 21.40 -8.23
CA LEU A 262 -4.44 21.66 -7.97
C LEU A 262 -3.68 21.92 -9.27
N GLY A 263 -3.94 21.16 -10.34
CA GLY A 263 -3.33 21.38 -11.65
C GLY A 263 -3.70 22.75 -12.23
N MET A 264 -4.98 23.14 -12.11
CA MET A 264 -5.45 24.45 -12.56
C MET A 264 -4.83 25.60 -11.76
N ILE A 265 -4.83 25.49 -10.42
CA ILE A 265 -4.23 26.51 -9.55
C ILE A 265 -2.73 26.67 -9.84
N THR A 266 -2.02 25.56 -10.02
CA THR A 266 -0.60 25.57 -10.36
C THR A 266 -0.38 26.26 -11.70
N THR A 267 -1.16 25.94 -12.73
CA THR A 267 -1.08 26.60 -14.04
C THR A 267 -1.29 28.10 -13.89
N ILE A 268 -2.33 28.54 -13.20
CA ILE A 268 -2.61 29.96 -12.98
C ILE A 268 -1.44 30.64 -12.26
N LEU A 269 -0.93 30.05 -11.17
CA LEU A 269 0.13 30.62 -10.37
C LEU A 269 1.43 30.80 -11.16
N PHE A 270 1.85 29.76 -11.88
CA PHE A 270 3.10 29.78 -12.64
C PHE A 270 3.01 30.54 -13.97
N CYS A 271 1.79 30.69 -14.55
CA CYS A 271 1.56 31.53 -15.70
C CYS A 271 1.47 33.03 -15.36
N ALA A 272 0.95 33.39 -14.19
CA ALA A 272 0.74 34.78 -13.83
C ALA A 272 2.02 35.58 -13.76
N LEU A 273 3.10 35.02 -13.19
CA LEU A 273 4.39 35.70 -13.05
C LEU A 273 5.04 36.11 -14.38
N PRO A 274 5.23 35.23 -15.39
CA PRO A 274 5.78 35.60 -16.67
C PRO A 274 4.90 36.60 -17.42
N LEU A 275 3.56 36.41 -17.37
CA LEU A 275 2.61 37.27 -18.06
C LEU A 275 2.61 38.70 -17.49
N LEU A 276 2.66 38.86 -16.17
CA LEU A 276 2.75 40.15 -15.50
C LEU A 276 4.08 40.88 -15.82
N ARG A 277 5.17 40.13 -15.98
CA ARG A 277 6.46 40.72 -16.42
C ARG A 277 6.40 41.18 -17.86
N ALA A 278 5.80 40.38 -18.74
CA ALA A 278 5.65 40.74 -20.15
C ALA A 278 4.81 42.04 -20.38
N SER A 279 3.79 42.26 -19.49
CA SER A 279 2.95 43.47 -19.57
C SER A 279 3.68 44.78 -19.19
N LYS A 280 4.75 44.69 -18.39
CA LYS A 280 5.52 45.85 -17.90
C LYS A 280 6.68 46.25 -18.80
N THR A 281 7.01 45.46 -19.83
CA THR A 281 8.04 45.82 -20.81
C THR A 281 7.50 46.93 -21.71
N LYS A 282 8.01 48.13 -21.49
CA LYS A 282 7.73 49.28 -22.36
C LYS A 282 8.28 49.00 -23.78
N PRO A 283 7.56 49.41 -24.85
CA PRO A 283 7.98 49.16 -26.25
C PRO A 283 9.23 49.93 -26.68
N LEU A 284 9.94 50.57 -25.76
CA LEU A 284 11.07 51.48 -26.01
C LEU A 284 12.44 50.82 -25.80
N ARG A 285 12.60 49.57 -26.22
CA ARG A 285 13.93 48.92 -26.34
C ARG A 285 14.00 48.14 -27.67
N LEU A 286 13.91 48.86 -28.72
CA LEU A 286 14.45 48.51 -30.04
C LEU A 286 15.48 49.57 -30.41
#